data_62d4e2abcaf12c6d94fe9fa1511c7ef4
#
_entry.id   62d4e2abcaf12c6d94fe9fa1511c7ef4
#
_cell.length_a   1.000
_cell.length_b   1.000
_cell.length_c   1.000
_cell.angle_alpha   90.00
_cell.angle_beta   90.00
_cell.angle_gamma   90.00
#
_symmetry.space_group_name_H-M   'P 1'
#
loop_
_entity.id
_entity.type
_entity.pdbx_description
1 polymer ?
#
loop_
_entity_poly.entity_id
_entity_poly.type
_entity_poly.pdbx_seq_one_letter_code
_entity_poly.pdbx_strand_id
1 'polypeptide(L)'
;MNWKELDKTSGLVDNVQMDEWLTHLGFSQKSIQTLYNPCELHSPKLLDNCVELCDALQTHIKNNEKIRIMGDFDMDGVGATSILYLALSFIHARVDYDIPHRIRNGYGL
;
A
#
# COMPACT_ATOMS: atom_id res chain seq x y z
N MET A 1 11.70 28.07 -2.39
CA MET A 1 11.05 27.57 -3.60
C MET A 1 9.72 28.32 -3.77
N ASN A 2 9.56 29.05 -4.85
CA ASN A 2 8.41 29.95 -5.01
C ASN A 2 7.34 29.23 -5.85
N TRP A 3 6.23 28.88 -5.27
CA TRP A 3 5.14 28.14 -5.89
C TRP A 3 4.60 28.78 -7.18
N LYS A 4 4.80 30.09 -7.36
CA LYS A 4 4.41 30.82 -8.57
C LYS A 4 5.25 30.50 -9.82
N GLU A 5 6.42 29.88 -9.65
CA GLU A 5 7.24 29.43 -10.78
C GLU A 5 6.83 28.06 -11.34
N LEU A 6 6.15 27.25 -10.52
CA LEU A 6 5.61 25.95 -10.97
C LEU A 6 4.38 26.11 -11.88
N ASP A 7 3.66 27.23 -11.78
CA ASP A 7 2.42 27.46 -12.54
C ASP A 7 2.69 27.92 -14.00
N LYS A 8 3.94 28.23 -14.35
CA LYS A 8 4.32 28.63 -15.72
C LYS A 8 4.68 27.48 -16.63
N THR A 9 4.84 26.30 -16.10
CA THR A 9 5.05 25.06 -16.87
C THR A 9 3.78 24.23 -16.89
N SER A 10 2.72 24.76 -17.48
CA SER A 10 1.49 24.00 -17.79
C SER A 10 1.70 23.04 -18.98
N GLY A 11 2.92 22.59 -19.18
CA GLY A 11 3.24 21.45 -20.03
C GLY A 11 3.30 20.22 -19.14
N LEU A 12 2.64 19.15 -19.50
CA LEU A 12 2.94 17.83 -19.01
C LEU A 12 4.46 17.68 -19.03
N VAL A 13 5.07 17.48 -17.87
CA VAL A 13 6.48 17.10 -17.78
C VAL A 13 6.62 15.87 -18.65
N ASP A 14 7.30 15.98 -19.80
CA ASP A 14 7.46 14.83 -20.66
C ASP A 14 8.35 13.79 -19.96
N ASN A 15 8.27 12.56 -20.40
CA ASN A 15 9.01 11.46 -19.77
C ASN A 15 10.53 11.73 -19.76
N VAL A 16 11.06 12.48 -20.72
CA VAL A 16 12.49 12.83 -20.81
C VAL A 16 12.89 13.78 -19.68
N GLN A 17 12.09 14.81 -19.40
CA GLN A 17 12.35 15.72 -18.28
C GLN A 17 12.23 14.99 -16.91
N MET A 18 11.30 14.06 -16.79
CA MET A 18 11.16 13.25 -15.58
C MET A 18 12.37 12.35 -15.37
N ASP A 19 12.87 11.70 -16.41
CA ASP A 19 14.05 10.83 -16.35
C ASP A 19 15.31 11.59 -15.95
N GLU A 20 15.52 12.78 -16.51
CA GLU A 20 16.62 13.65 -16.15
C GLU A 20 16.54 14.07 -14.69
N TRP A 21 15.36 14.42 -14.20
CA TRP A 21 15.14 14.80 -12.82
C TRP A 21 15.38 13.64 -11.86
N LEU A 22 14.85 12.45 -12.15
CA LEU A 22 15.08 11.24 -11.37
C LEU A 22 16.56 10.84 -11.34
N THR A 23 17.26 10.98 -12.49
CA THR A 23 18.70 10.74 -12.56
C THR A 23 19.48 11.72 -11.67
N HIS A 24 19.08 12.97 -11.64
CA HIS A 24 19.66 14.00 -10.76
C HIS A 24 19.46 13.69 -9.26
N LEU A 25 18.34 13.03 -8.93
CA LEU A 25 18.05 12.51 -7.58
C LEU A 25 18.83 11.23 -7.24
N GLY A 26 19.65 10.70 -8.17
CA GLY A 26 20.48 9.53 -7.95
C GLY A 26 19.83 8.19 -8.29
N PHE A 27 18.66 8.19 -8.94
CA PHE A 27 18.05 6.95 -9.42
C PHE A 27 18.83 6.38 -10.59
N SER A 28 19.06 5.06 -10.57
CA SER A 28 19.66 4.37 -11.71
C SER A 28 18.67 4.28 -12.88
N GLN A 29 19.16 4.18 -14.11
CA GLN A 29 18.32 3.97 -15.28
C GLN A 29 17.43 2.73 -15.15
N LYS A 30 17.94 1.67 -14.53
CA LYS A 30 17.15 0.47 -14.23
C LYS A 30 15.98 0.77 -13.28
N SER A 31 16.20 1.56 -12.24
CA SER A 31 15.14 1.97 -11.30
C SER A 31 14.09 2.83 -11.99
N ILE A 32 14.52 3.75 -12.87
CA ILE A 32 13.62 4.62 -13.65
C ILE A 32 12.74 3.77 -14.57
N GLN A 33 13.33 2.83 -15.30
CA GLN A 33 12.58 1.90 -16.15
C GLN A 33 11.56 1.07 -15.38
N THR A 34 11.88 0.70 -14.15
CA THR A 34 10.97 -0.04 -13.27
C THR A 34 9.75 0.80 -12.87
N LEU A 35 9.88 2.11 -12.74
CA LEU A 35 8.75 3.01 -12.44
C LEU A 35 7.72 3.08 -13.59
N TYR A 36 8.20 3.07 -14.83
CA TYR A 36 7.32 3.11 -16.01
C TYR A 36 6.74 1.75 -16.39
N ASN A 37 7.46 0.70 -16.09
CA ASN A 37 7.02 -0.65 -16.37
C ASN A 37 6.75 -1.33 -15.02
N PRO A 38 5.49 -1.40 -14.58
CA PRO A 38 5.14 -2.11 -13.36
C PRO A 38 5.62 -3.55 -13.51
N CYS A 39 6.67 -3.84 -12.79
CA CYS A 39 7.28 -5.15 -12.77
C CYS A 39 6.45 -6.13 -11.97
N GLU A 40 6.83 -7.38 -12.07
CA GLU A 40 6.30 -8.44 -11.24
C GLU A 40 6.36 -8.04 -9.77
N LEU A 41 5.25 -8.20 -9.08
CA LEU A 41 5.20 -8.02 -7.64
C LEU A 41 6.17 -9.00 -6.98
N HIS A 42 6.91 -8.53 -6.00
CA HIS A 42 7.74 -9.40 -5.21
C HIS A 42 6.90 -10.48 -4.54
N SER A 43 7.50 -11.66 -4.34
CA SER A 43 6.83 -12.73 -3.62
C SER A 43 6.44 -12.24 -2.21
N PRO A 44 5.18 -12.44 -1.76
CA PRO A 44 4.77 -12.08 -0.40
C PRO A 44 5.57 -12.82 0.68
N LYS A 45 6.21 -13.94 0.34
CA LYS A 45 7.11 -14.68 1.24
C LYS A 45 8.38 -13.90 1.64
N LEU A 46 8.67 -12.78 0.95
CA LEU A 46 9.77 -11.88 1.34
C LEU A 46 9.37 -10.93 2.49
N LEU A 47 8.10 -10.86 2.84
CA LEU A 47 7.66 -10.17 4.04
C LEU A 47 7.97 -11.00 5.27
N ASP A 48 8.58 -10.38 6.27
CA ASP A 48 8.86 -11.01 7.54
C ASP A 48 7.58 -11.55 8.18
N ASN A 49 7.64 -12.74 8.73
CA ASN A 49 6.53 -13.43 9.40
C ASN A 49 5.28 -13.69 8.53
N CYS A 50 5.40 -13.57 7.20
CA CYS A 50 4.24 -13.78 6.31
C CYS A 50 3.69 -15.22 6.40
N VAL A 51 4.57 -16.20 6.47
CA VAL A 51 4.18 -17.62 6.56
C VAL A 51 3.50 -17.89 7.90
N GLU A 52 4.10 -17.44 8.99
CA GLU A 52 3.57 -17.58 10.36
C GLU A 52 2.19 -16.92 10.49
N LEU A 53 2.02 -15.73 9.90
CA LEU A 53 0.73 -15.05 9.86
C LEU A 53 -0.32 -15.85 9.10
N CYS A 54 0.04 -16.42 7.95
CA CYS A 54 -0.86 -17.25 7.15
C CYS A 54 -1.30 -18.50 7.93
N ASP A 55 -0.38 -19.17 8.61
CA ASP A 55 -0.68 -20.35 9.43
C ASP A 55 -1.58 -20.02 10.61
N ALA A 56 -1.33 -18.89 11.29
CA ALA A 56 -2.19 -18.40 12.35
C ALA A 56 -3.60 -18.08 11.84
N LEU A 57 -3.72 -17.34 10.73
CA LEU A 57 -5.01 -17.04 10.10
C LEU A 57 -5.77 -18.30 9.72
N GLN A 58 -5.12 -19.29 9.11
CA GLN A 58 -5.76 -20.57 8.78
C GLN A 58 -6.30 -21.29 10.02
N THR A 59 -5.56 -21.25 11.12
CA THR A 59 -5.98 -21.87 12.38
C THR A 59 -7.22 -21.18 12.95
N HIS A 60 -7.23 -19.85 13.02
CA HIS A 60 -8.36 -19.07 13.52
C HIS A 60 -9.61 -19.23 12.61
N ILE A 61 -9.43 -19.30 11.29
CA ILE A 61 -10.52 -19.54 10.34
C ILE A 61 -11.12 -20.94 10.57
N LYS A 62 -10.30 -21.99 10.68
CA LYS A 62 -10.76 -23.35 10.95
C LYS A 62 -11.54 -23.46 12.25
N ASN A 63 -11.15 -22.71 13.27
CA ASN A 63 -11.81 -22.66 14.56
C ASN A 63 -13.05 -21.75 14.57
N ASN A 64 -13.41 -21.13 13.44
CA ASN A 64 -14.48 -20.14 13.34
C ASN A 64 -14.34 -18.96 14.30
N GLU A 65 -13.11 -18.59 14.61
CA GLU A 65 -12.81 -17.47 15.49
C GLU A 65 -12.95 -16.13 14.74
N LYS A 66 -13.27 -15.09 15.49
CA LYS A 66 -13.44 -13.75 14.92
C LYS A 66 -12.09 -13.10 14.68
N ILE A 67 -11.87 -12.65 13.45
CA ILE A 67 -10.69 -11.89 13.01
C ILE A 67 -11.09 -10.43 12.89
N ARG A 68 -10.33 -9.53 13.49
CA ARG A 68 -10.50 -8.08 13.32
C ARG A 68 -9.30 -7.48 12.62
N ILE A 69 -9.56 -6.75 11.55
CA ILE A 69 -8.55 -5.99 10.81
C ILE A 69 -8.54 -4.57 11.39
N MET A 70 -7.39 -4.14 11.90
CA MET A 70 -7.18 -2.74 12.29
C MET A 70 -6.51 -2.01 11.12
N GLY A 71 -7.25 -1.10 10.52
CA GLY A 71 -6.78 -0.31 9.36
C GLY A 71 -6.29 1.07 9.74
N ASP A 72 -5.71 1.78 8.77
CA ASP A 72 -5.43 3.20 8.87
C ASP A 72 -6.46 4.01 8.07
N PHE A 73 -6.60 5.29 8.39
CA PHE A 73 -7.60 6.19 7.84
C PHE A 73 -7.20 6.82 6.50
N ASP A 74 -5.94 6.70 6.08
CA ASP A 74 -5.49 7.23 4.80
C ASP A 74 -5.86 6.32 3.61
N MET A 75 -5.58 6.79 2.40
CA MET A 75 -6.03 6.13 1.17
C MET A 75 -5.48 4.70 1.05
N ASP A 76 -4.23 4.50 1.33
CA ASP A 76 -3.58 3.19 1.22
C ASP A 76 -3.99 2.27 2.38
N GLY A 77 -4.17 2.80 3.60
CA GLY A 77 -4.69 2.05 4.73
C GLY A 77 -6.13 1.56 4.51
N VAL A 78 -7.01 2.42 3.99
CA VAL A 78 -8.37 2.03 3.60
C VAL A 78 -8.34 1.00 2.48
N GLY A 79 -7.47 1.19 1.49
CA GLY A 79 -7.27 0.26 0.37
C GLY A 79 -6.82 -1.13 0.85
N ALA A 80 -5.76 -1.17 1.67
CA ALA A 80 -5.23 -2.42 2.23
C ALA A 80 -6.25 -3.14 3.10
N THR A 81 -6.96 -2.41 3.98
CA THR A 81 -8.04 -2.95 4.81
C THR A 81 -9.15 -3.56 3.96
N SER A 82 -9.56 -2.86 2.90
CA SER A 82 -10.62 -3.33 2.00
C SER A 82 -10.22 -4.61 1.28
N ILE A 83 -9.00 -4.68 0.75
CA ILE A 83 -8.49 -5.88 0.05
C ILE A 83 -8.48 -7.07 1.01
N LEU A 84 -7.94 -6.90 2.21
CA LEU A 84 -7.84 -7.99 3.18
C LEU A 84 -9.22 -8.43 3.68
N TYR A 85 -10.13 -7.48 3.94
CA TYR A 85 -11.50 -7.75 4.34
C TYR A 85 -12.25 -8.56 3.27
N LEU A 86 -12.16 -8.13 2.00
CA LEU A 86 -12.79 -8.82 0.89
C LEU A 86 -12.22 -10.23 0.70
N ALA A 87 -10.90 -10.39 0.78
CA ALA A 87 -10.24 -11.68 0.64
C ALA A 87 -10.68 -12.67 1.73
N LEU A 88 -10.68 -12.25 3.00
CA LEU A 88 -11.10 -13.08 4.12
C LEU A 88 -12.61 -13.38 4.07
N SER A 89 -13.44 -12.41 3.67
CA SER A 89 -14.88 -12.61 3.48
C SER A 89 -15.18 -13.60 2.36
N PHE A 90 -14.42 -13.56 1.26
CA PHE A 90 -14.56 -14.47 0.14
C PHE A 90 -14.37 -15.95 0.54
N ILE A 91 -13.47 -16.20 1.48
CA ILE A 91 -13.24 -17.55 2.03
C ILE A 91 -14.12 -17.84 3.27
N HIS A 92 -15.18 -17.04 3.46
CA HIS A 92 -16.15 -17.20 4.55
C HIS A 92 -15.54 -17.11 5.97
N ALA A 93 -14.40 -16.43 6.14
CA ALA A 93 -13.87 -16.14 7.46
C ALA A 93 -14.80 -15.19 8.22
N ARG A 94 -14.87 -15.38 9.52
CA ARG A 94 -15.61 -14.49 10.40
C ARG A 94 -14.80 -13.23 10.68
N VAL A 95 -14.90 -12.23 9.79
CA VAL A 95 -14.06 -11.03 9.79
C VAL A 95 -14.87 -9.76 9.98
N ASP A 96 -14.33 -8.81 10.72
CA ASP A 96 -14.73 -7.41 10.72
C ASP A 96 -13.49 -6.49 10.63
N TYR A 97 -13.73 -5.18 10.52
CA TYR A 97 -12.65 -4.21 10.47
C TYR A 97 -12.97 -3.01 11.35
N ASP A 98 -11.92 -2.29 11.73
CA ASP A 98 -12.00 -1.00 12.39
C ASP A 98 -10.97 -0.05 11.77
N ILE A 99 -11.41 1.16 11.43
CA ILE A 99 -10.54 2.22 10.91
C ILE A 99 -10.64 3.40 11.88
N PRO A 100 -9.56 3.75 12.59
CA PRO A 100 -9.60 4.81 13.58
C PRO A 100 -9.92 6.16 12.94
N HIS A 101 -10.69 6.96 13.63
CA HIS A 101 -11.02 8.30 13.16
C HIS A 101 -9.88 9.25 13.49
N ARG A 102 -9.29 9.89 12.45
CA ARG A 102 -8.12 10.76 12.53
C ARG A 102 -8.15 11.78 13.68
N ILE A 103 -9.31 12.42 13.90
CA ILE A 103 -9.45 13.49 14.90
C ILE A 103 -9.74 12.94 16.30
N ARG A 104 -10.51 11.85 16.40
CA ARG A 104 -10.95 11.30 17.69
C ARG A 104 -9.93 10.35 18.31
N ASN A 105 -9.28 9.55 17.49
CA ASN A 105 -8.42 8.46 17.95
C ASN A 105 -6.92 8.78 17.81
N GLY A 106 -6.57 9.85 17.07
CA GLY A 106 -5.19 10.20 16.79
C GLY A 106 -4.60 9.36 15.66
N TYR A 107 -3.27 9.32 15.61
CA TYR A 107 -2.49 8.58 14.60
C TYR A 107 -1.87 7.33 15.24
N GLY A 108 -2.04 6.19 14.59
CA GLY A 108 -1.51 4.90 15.04
C GLY A 108 -2.53 4.05 15.83
N LEU A 109 -2.08 2.87 16.20
CA LEU A 109 -2.83 1.88 17.00
C LEU A 109 -2.74 2.21 18.48
#